data_2edf4d0be7f1c4513c723b57688c2b4a
#
_entry.id   2edf4d0be7f1c4513c723b57688c2b4a
#
_cell.length_a   1.000
_cell.length_b   1.000
_cell.length_c   1.000
_cell.angle_alpha   90.00
_cell.angle_beta   90.00
_cell.angle_gamma   90.00
#
_symmetry.space_group_name_H-M   'P 1'
#
loop_
_entity.id
_entity.type
_entity.pdbx_description
1 polymer ?
#
loop_
_entity_poly.entity_id
_entity_poly.type
_entity_poly.pdbx_seq_one_letter_code
_entity_poly.pdbx_strand_id
1 'polypeptide(L)'
;QEVFSSGGDFHSTIAKMVFDLPCDVEDVKKKYGSMRQSAKAISFGILYGSGANKVSQTVSKATGEEYPVDRARDDIKSYFKKFSKLKNWLDTRKSFIEQNGYTYSYFGRKRRLPNVFSSDKGIAAHEVRSGINAEVQSLASDVNLLGAMGTANDITKANIDAKIFMLVHDSIVALVKE
;
A
#
# COMPACT_ATOMS: atom_id res chain seq x y z
N GLN A 1 -8.26 -5.64 10.25
CA GLN A 1 -7.75 -6.94 10.71
C GLN A 1 -8.69 -8.08 10.32
N GLU A 2 -9.99 -8.01 10.65
CA GLU A 2 -10.97 -9.08 10.40
C GLU A 2 -10.96 -9.60 8.96
N VAL A 3 -10.96 -8.70 7.95
CA VAL A 3 -10.95 -9.11 6.53
C VAL A 3 -9.74 -9.97 6.17
N PHE A 4 -8.56 -9.63 6.69
CA PHE A 4 -7.34 -10.41 6.42
C PHE A 4 -7.30 -11.71 7.21
N SER A 5 -7.79 -11.70 8.45
CA SER A 5 -7.84 -12.90 9.29
C SER A 5 -8.84 -13.94 8.79
N SER A 6 -9.92 -13.50 8.15
CA SER A 6 -10.94 -14.38 7.54
C SER A 6 -10.61 -14.85 6.13
N GLY A 7 -9.47 -14.45 5.57
CA GLY A 7 -9.13 -14.73 4.17
C GLY A 7 -9.97 -13.96 3.14
N GLY A 8 -10.69 -12.92 3.58
CA GLY A 8 -11.57 -12.13 2.73
C GLY A 8 -10.83 -11.27 1.69
N ASP A 9 -11.49 -10.95 0.58
CA ASP A 9 -10.97 -10.06 -0.43
C ASP A 9 -11.07 -8.60 0.02
N PHE A 10 -9.96 -8.04 0.50
CA PHE A 10 -9.88 -6.66 0.95
C PHE A 10 -10.35 -5.65 -0.09
N HIS A 11 -9.97 -5.80 -1.36
CA HIS A 11 -10.38 -4.86 -2.41
C HIS A 11 -11.86 -4.93 -2.75
N SER A 12 -12.46 -6.11 -2.68
CA SER A 12 -13.92 -6.27 -2.79
C SER A 12 -14.65 -5.62 -1.63
N THR A 13 -14.13 -5.77 -0.41
CA THR A 13 -14.68 -5.11 0.79
C THR A 13 -14.63 -3.59 0.65
N ILE A 14 -13.50 -3.03 0.19
CA ILE A 14 -13.38 -1.59 -0.07
C ILE A 14 -14.33 -1.14 -1.16
N ALA A 15 -14.46 -1.88 -2.26
CA ALA A 15 -15.38 -1.53 -3.34
C ALA A 15 -16.83 -1.47 -2.87
N LYS A 16 -17.28 -2.49 -2.13
CA LYS A 16 -18.62 -2.51 -1.55
C LYS A 16 -18.85 -1.29 -0.66
N MET A 17 -17.86 -0.93 0.14
CA MET A 17 -17.95 0.16 1.11
C MET A 17 -17.90 1.56 0.48
N VAL A 18 -17.04 1.77 -0.53
CA VAL A 18 -16.84 3.07 -1.18
C VAL A 18 -17.95 3.36 -2.17
N PHE A 19 -18.39 2.36 -2.92
CA PHE A 19 -19.40 2.50 -3.97
C PHE A 19 -20.81 2.05 -3.56
N ASP A 20 -20.99 1.68 -2.28
CA ASP A 20 -22.26 1.22 -1.71
C ASP A 20 -22.93 0.12 -2.57
N LEU A 21 -22.14 -0.94 -2.91
CA LEU A 21 -22.60 -1.97 -3.83
C LEU A 21 -23.67 -2.87 -3.18
N PRO A 22 -24.79 -3.14 -3.88
CA PRO A 22 -25.90 -3.92 -3.36
C PRO A 22 -25.68 -5.44 -3.54
N CYS A 23 -24.53 -5.96 -3.14
CA CYS A 23 -24.20 -7.38 -3.25
C CYS A 23 -23.27 -7.82 -2.12
N ASP A 24 -23.07 -9.12 -1.94
CA ASP A 24 -22.10 -9.63 -0.98
C ASP A 24 -20.66 -9.44 -1.49
N VAL A 25 -19.70 -9.36 -0.56
CA VAL A 25 -18.27 -9.09 -0.87
C VAL A 25 -17.71 -10.11 -1.85
N GLU A 26 -18.13 -11.36 -1.74
CA GLU A 26 -17.71 -12.49 -2.59
C GLU A 26 -18.14 -12.31 -4.05
N ASP A 27 -19.27 -11.67 -4.27
CA ASP A 27 -19.84 -11.41 -5.59
C ASP A 27 -19.23 -10.19 -6.30
N VAL A 28 -18.60 -9.28 -5.55
CA VAL A 28 -18.06 -8.02 -6.10
C VAL A 28 -17.08 -8.27 -7.24
N LYS A 29 -16.17 -9.24 -7.09
CA LYS A 29 -15.19 -9.57 -8.13
C LYS A 29 -15.85 -9.99 -9.44
N LYS A 30 -16.95 -10.72 -9.37
CA LYS A 30 -17.68 -11.25 -10.53
C LYS A 30 -18.62 -10.22 -11.15
N LYS A 31 -19.41 -9.52 -10.32
CA LYS A 31 -20.46 -8.61 -10.77
C LYS A 31 -19.97 -7.16 -10.99
N TYR A 32 -18.95 -6.73 -10.24
CA TYR A 32 -18.46 -5.34 -10.19
C TYR A 32 -16.95 -5.26 -10.30
N GLY A 33 -16.35 -6.02 -11.21
CA GLY A 33 -14.90 -6.12 -11.36
C GLY A 33 -14.19 -4.78 -11.62
N SER A 34 -14.81 -3.88 -12.42
CA SER A 34 -14.29 -2.53 -12.68
C SER A 34 -14.30 -1.66 -11.42
N MET A 35 -15.36 -1.71 -10.61
CA MET A 35 -15.45 -0.98 -9.35
C MET A 35 -14.46 -1.53 -8.30
N ARG A 36 -14.25 -2.84 -8.28
CA ARG A 36 -13.19 -3.44 -7.46
C ARG A 36 -11.80 -2.95 -7.87
N GLN A 37 -11.53 -2.84 -9.16
CA GLN A 37 -10.27 -2.29 -9.67
C GLN A 37 -10.13 -0.81 -9.32
N SER A 38 -11.21 -0.04 -9.39
CA SER A 38 -11.26 1.36 -8.95
C SER A 38 -10.98 1.48 -7.45
N ALA A 39 -11.59 0.65 -6.62
CA ALA A 39 -11.34 0.63 -5.17
C ALA A 39 -9.89 0.30 -4.83
N LYS A 40 -9.26 -0.61 -5.59
CA LYS A 40 -7.82 -0.91 -5.48
C LYS A 40 -6.98 0.33 -5.80
N ALA A 41 -7.29 1.02 -6.91
CA ALA A 41 -6.59 2.23 -7.33
C ALA A 41 -6.75 3.38 -6.31
N ILE A 42 -7.96 3.56 -5.76
CA ILE A 42 -8.25 4.53 -4.70
C ILE A 42 -7.43 4.23 -3.45
N SER A 43 -7.46 2.99 -2.96
CA SER A 43 -6.75 2.57 -1.75
C SER A 43 -5.24 2.79 -1.86
N PHE A 44 -4.63 2.35 -2.96
CA PHE A 44 -3.21 2.59 -3.20
C PHE A 44 -2.90 4.08 -3.41
N GLY A 45 -3.74 4.79 -4.17
CA GLY A 45 -3.59 6.22 -4.39
C GLY A 45 -3.56 6.98 -3.06
N ILE A 46 -4.47 6.69 -2.15
CA ILE A 46 -4.54 7.30 -0.83
C ILE A 46 -3.28 7.01 -0.01
N LEU A 47 -2.85 5.75 0.05
CA LEU A 47 -1.65 5.34 0.80
C LEU A 47 -0.38 6.03 0.27
N TYR A 48 -0.30 6.23 -1.04
CA TYR A 48 0.82 6.95 -1.68
C TYR A 48 0.62 8.47 -1.77
N GLY A 49 -0.39 9.02 -1.07
CA GLY A 49 -0.65 10.45 -0.96
C GLY A 49 -1.14 11.09 -2.25
N SER A 50 -1.81 10.34 -3.11
CA SER A 50 -2.46 10.88 -4.31
C SER A 50 -3.66 11.75 -3.93
N GLY A 51 -3.74 12.93 -4.54
CA GLY A 51 -4.93 13.78 -4.46
C GLY A 51 -6.05 13.33 -5.41
N ALA A 52 -7.22 13.98 -5.32
CA ALA A 52 -8.41 13.64 -6.10
C ALA A 52 -8.18 13.62 -7.62
N ASN A 53 -7.39 14.55 -8.16
CA ASN A 53 -7.04 14.58 -9.59
C ASN A 53 -6.34 13.29 -10.04
N LYS A 54 -5.37 12.81 -9.25
CA LYS A 54 -4.63 11.58 -9.59
C LYS A 54 -5.50 10.35 -9.46
N VAL A 55 -6.35 10.30 -8.43
CA VAL A 55 -7.32 9.22 -8.24
C VAL A 55 -8.30 9.19 -9.41
N SER A 56 -8.89 10.32 -9.78
CA SER A 56 -9.77 10.48 -10.95
C SER A 56 -9.12 9.91 -12.22
N GLN A 57 -7.92 10.35 -12.55
CA GLN A 57 -7.18 9.86 -13.72
C GLN A 57 -6.91 8.35 -13.68
N THR A 58 -6.56 7.83 -12.51
CA THR A 58 -6.22 6.41 -12.33
C THR A 58 -7.46 5.54 -12.48
N VAL A 59 -8.58 5.98 -11.90
CA VAL A 59 -9.85 5.27 -12.01
C VAL A 59 -10.38 5.33 -13.45
N SER A 60 -10.35 6.51 -14.10
CA SER A 60 -10.76 6.64 -15.51
C SER A 60 -9.97 5.71 -16.43
N LYS A 61 -8.66 5.61 -16.22
CA LYS A 61 -7.81 4.65 -16.97
C LYS A 61 -8.18 3.18 -16.71
N ALA A 62 -8.53 2.85 -15.47
CA ALA A 62 -8.82 1.48 -15.08
C ALA A 62 -10.21 1.01 -15.55
N THR A 63 -11.18 1.94 -15.65
CA THR A 63 -12.56 1.64 -16.04
C THR A 63 -12.85 1.90 -17.52
N GLY A 64 -12.05 2.74 -18.17
CA GLY A 64 -12.32 3.25 -19.53
C GLY A 64 -13.38 4.35 -19.58
N GLU A 65 -13.91 4.78 -18.44
CA GLU A 65 -14.95 5.81 -18.31
C GLU A 65 -14.39 7.04 -17.59
N GLU A 66 -14.95 8.22 -17.89
CA GLU A 66 -14.59 9.44 -17.19
C GLU A 66 -15.03 9.35 -15.72
N TYR A 67 -14.07 9.57 -14.81
CA TYR A 67 -14.32 9.58 -13.38
C TYR A 67 -14.10 11.00 -12.83
N PRO A 68 -15.17 11.76 -12.51
CA PRO A 68 -15.09 13.17 -12.12
C PRO A 68 -14.21 13.38 -10.87
N VAL A 69 -13.43 14.47 -10.87
CA VAL A 69 -12.54 14.82 -9.74
C VAL A 69 -13.32 15.03 -8.44
N ASP A 70 -14.50 15.63 -8.52
CA ASP A 70 -15.34 15.86 -7.33
C ASP A 70 -15.82 14.54 -6.73
N ARG A 71 -16.22 13.58 -7.56
CA ARG A 71 -16.53 12.22 -7.11
C ARG A 71 -15.33 11.56 -6.44
N ALA A 72 -14.14 11.65 -7.05
CA ALA A 72 -12.91 11.14 -6.45
C ALA A 72 -12.62 11.78 -5.08
N ARG A 73 -12.94 13.07 -4.93
CA ARG A 73 -12.78 13.80 -3.65
C ARG A 73 -13.73 13.27 -2.58
N ASP A 74 -14.97 13.00 -2.94
CA ASP A 74 -15.99 12.49 -2.00
C ASP A 74 -15.70 11.03 -1.62
N ASP A 75 -15.22 10.21 -2.55
CA ASP A 75 -14.79 8.84 -2.25
C ASP A 75 -13.58 8.82 -1.31
N ILE A 76 -12.61 9.71 -1.50
CA ILE A 76 -11.48 9.86 -0.56
C ILE A 76 -11.98 10.26 0.83
N LYS A 77 -12.94 11.20 0.94
CA LYS A 77 -13.54 11.56 2.22
C LYS A 77 -14.26 10.38 2.88
N SER A 78 -15.06 9.66 2.11
CA SER A 78 -15.79 8.47 2.58
C SER A 78 -14.83 7.38 3.04
N TYR A 79 -13.75 7.15 2.30
CA TYR A 79 -12.67 6.24 2.69
C TYR A 79 -12.07 6.61 4.05
N PHE A 80 -11.67 7.85 4.24
CA PHE A 80 -11.09 8.31 5.50
C PHE A 80 -12.09 8.39 6.66
N LYS A 81 -13.39 8.59 6.39
CA LYS A 81 -14.43 8.48 7.41
C LYS A 81 -14.50 7.05 7.98
N LYS A 82 -14.35 6.05 7.13
CA LYS A 82 -14.31 4.62 7.54
C LYS A 82 -12.97 4.23 8.17
N PHE A 83 -11.86 4.77 7.66
CA PHE A 83 -10.50 4.47 8.13
C PHE A 83 -9.88 5.66 8.87
N SER A 84 -10.58 6.17 9.88
CA SER A 84 -10.13 7.35 10.65
C SER A 84 -8.77 7.15 11.33
N LYS A 85 -8.48 5.94 11.83
CA LYS A 85 -7.16 5.61 12.42
C LYS A 85 -6.04 5.71 11.38
N LEU A 86 -6.28 5.28 10.14
CA LEU A 86 -5.33 5.43 9.04
C LEU A 86 -5.10 6.91 8.70
N LYS A 87 -6.18 7.71 8.65
CA LYS A 87 -6.08 9.16 8.43
C LYS A 87 -5.19 9.81 9.48
N ASN A 88 -5.46 9.55 10.76
CA ASN A 88 -4.69 10.11 11.87
C ASN A 88 -3.21 9.69 11.80
N TRP A 89 -2.94 8.45 11.45
CA TRP A 89 -1.56 7.96 11.28
C TRP A 89 -0.85 8.70 10.15
N LEU A 90 -1.49 8.83 8.98
CA LEU A 90 -0.92 9.55 7.83
C LEU A 90 -0.62 11.01 8.17
N ASP A 91 -1.56 11.71 8.83
CA ASP A 91 -1.39 13.10 9.21
C ASP A 91 -0.25 13.27 10.25
N THR A 92 -0.18 12.37 11.23
CA THR A 92 0.89 12.37 12.24
C THR A 92 2.25 12.11 11.60
N ARG A 93 2.36 11.14 10.70
CA ARG A 93 3.62 10.83 10.01
C ARG A 93 4.06 11.96 9.10
N LYS A 94 3.10 12.55 8.36
CA LYS A 94 3.35 13.73 7.53
C LYS A 94 3.95 14.87 8.37
N SER A 95 3.29 15.26 9.45
CA SER A 95 3.76 16.34 10.33
C SER A 95 5.14 16.04 10.92
N PHE A 96 5.38 14.80 11.35
CA PHE A 96 6.69 14.38 11.86
C PHE A 96 7.79 14.53 10.82
N ILE A 97 7.56 14.08 9.60
CA ILE A 97 8.52 14.13 8.49
C ILE A 97 8.80 15.60 8.11
N GLU A 98 7.76 16.43 7.99
CA GLU A 98 7.88 17.85 7.64
C GLU A 98 8.71 18.62 8.67
N GLN A 99 8.60 18.28 9.94
CA GLN A 99 9.35 18.94 11.03
C GLN A 99 10.79 18.45 11.15
N ASN A 100 11.05 17.17 10.90
CA ASN A 100 12.30 16.52 11.26
C ASN A 100 13.21 16.17 10.06
N GLY A 101 12.68 16.08 8.85
CA GLY A 101 13.46 15.71 7.66
C GLY A 101 13.95 14.25 7.65
N TYR A 102 13.29 13.38 8.39
CA TYR A 102 13.57 11.93 8.37
C TYR A 102 12.38 11.12 8.85
N THR A 103 12.47 9.81 8.61
CA THR A 103 11.56 8.83 9.20
C THR A 103 12.30 7.58 9.64
N TYR A 104 11.61 6.65 10.30
CA TYR A 104 12.15 5.36 10.71
C TYR A 104 11.36 4.20 10.11
N SER A 105 12.03 3.11 9.72
CA SER A 105 11.38 1.83 9.50
C SER A 105 10.87 1.27 10.84
N TYR A 106 10.00 0.26 10.76
CA TYR A 106 9.53 -0.44 11.97
C TYR A 106 10.67 -0.99 12.84
N PHE A 107 11.76 -1.44 12.21
CA PHE A 107 12.96 -1.97 12.89
C PHE A 107 14.01 -0.89 13.22
N GLY A 108 13.63 0.38 13.19
CA GLY A 108 14.48 1.48 13.66
C GLY A 108 15.52 2.01 12.67
N ARG A 109 15.51 1.56 11.40
CA ARG A 109 16.41 2.14 10.39
C ARG A 109 15.97 3.53 10.02
N LYS A 110 16.88 4.51 10.17
CA LYS A 110 16.63 5.91 9.86
C LYS A 110 16.75 6.17 8.36
N ARG A 111 15.71 6.74 7.76
CA ARG A 111 15.75 7.29 6.40
C ARG A 111 15.73 8.81 6.45
N ARG A 112 16.78 9.46 5.94
CA ARG A 112 16.89 10.90 5.81
C ARG A 112 16.13 11.37 4.57
N LEU A 113 15.49 12.53 4.68
CA LEU A 113 14.61 13.14 3.69
C LEU A 113 14.94 14.64 3.56
N PRO A 114 16.15 14.99 3.07
CA PRO A 114 16.64 16.36 3.11
C PRO A 114 15.80 17.32 2.25
N ASN A 115 15.17 16.82 1.18
CA ASN A 115 14.37 17.64 0.29
C ASN A 115 13.02 18.08 0.86
N VAL A 116 12.66 17.63 2.06
CA VAL A 116 11.46 18.12 2.78
C VAL A 116 11.56 19.62 3.02
N PHE A 117 12.79 20.16 3.17
CA PHE A 117 13.05 21.59 3.40
C PHE A 117 13.29 22.37 2.12
N SER A 118 13.02 21.80 0.95
CA SER A 118 13.14 22.49 -0.33
C SER A 118 12.18 23.67 -0.43
N SER A 119 12.63 24.75 -1.03
CA SER A 119 11.78 25.89 -1.40
C SER A 119 10.75 25.53 -2.48
N ASP A 120 11.01 24.50 -3.29
CA ASP A 120 10.05 23.94 -4.23
C ASP A 120 9.06 23.05 -3.47
N LYS A 121 7.82 23.52 -3.38
CA LYS A 121 6.72 22.81 -2.70
C LYS A 121 6.41 21.44 -3.32
N GLY A 122 6.63 21.28 -4.62
CA GLY A 122 6.43 20.01 -5.33
C GLY A 122 7.44 18.96 -4.89
N ILE A 123 8.72 19.35 -4.81
CA ILE A 123 9.82 18.52 -4.34
C ILE A 123 9.61 18.16 -2.85
N ALA A 124 9.32 19.13 -2.01
CA ALA A 124 9.05 18.90 -0.60
C ALA A 124 7.90 17.93 -0.38
N ALA A 125 6.77 18.13 -1.05
CA ALA A 125 5.61 17.26 -0.96
C ALA A 125 5.88 15.84 -1.50
N HIS A 126 6.70 15.70 -2.55
CA HIS A 126 7.13 14.40 -3.05
C HIS A 126 7.96 13.65 -2.02
N GLU A 127 8.92 14.33 -1.39
CA GLU A 127 9.79 13.74 -0.38
C GLU A 127 9.01 13.26 0.85
N VAL A 128 8.02 14.04 1.31
CA VAL A 128 7.13 13.64 2.41
C VAL A 128 6.37 12.36 2.06
N ARG A 129 5.78 12.29 0.87
CA ARG A 129 5.08 11.07 0.41
C ARG A 129 6.03 9.88 0.33
N SER A 130 7.24 10.09 -0.19
CA SER A 130 8.29 9.07 -0.25
C SER A 130 8.67 8.57 1.15
N GLY A 131 8.73 9.46 2.14
CA GLY A 131 9.00 9.12 3.53
C GLY A 131 7.92 8.26 4.16
N ILE A 132 6.66 8.64 4.03
CA ILE A 132 5.51 7.86 4.54
C ILE A 132 5.50 6.47 3.89
N ASN A 133 5.66 6.42 2.57
CA ASN A 133 5.69 5.15 1.83
C ASN A 133 6.85 4.26 2.27
N ALA A 134 8.01 4.84 2.58
CA ALA A 134 9.17 4.09 3.03
C ALA A 134 8.93 3.34 4.34
N GLU A 135 8.12 3.85 5.26
CA GLU A 135 7.77 3.14 6.50
C GLU A 135 7.04 1.83 6.19
N VAL A 136 6.09 1.85 5.27
CA VAL A 136 5.31 0.67 4.86
C VAL A 136 6.16 -0.29 4.04
N GLN A 137 6.84 0.21 3.03
CA GLN A 137 7.66 -0.61 2.11
C GLN A 137 8.85 -1.26 2.82
N SER A 138 9.49 -0.55 3.75
CA SER A 138 10.62 -1.12 4.50
C SER A 138 10.18 -2.26 5.41
N LEU A 139 8.99 -2.17 6.03
CA LEU A 139 8.46 -3.26 6.84
C LEU A 139 8.19 -4.51 5.98
N ALA A 140 7.58 -4.35 4.81
CA ALA A 140 7.34 -5.46 3.88
C ALA A 140 8.67 -6.12 3.44
N SER A 141 9.68 -5.30 3.12
CA SER A 141 11.02 -5.80 2.77
C SER A 141 11.68 -6.54 3.92
N ASP A 142 11.59 -6.03 5.15
CA ASP A 142 12.17 -6.67 6.33
C ASP A 142 11.51 -8.01 6.64
N VAL A 143 10.19 -8.10 6.51
CA VAL A 143 9.45 -9.37 6.66
C VAL A 143 9.89 -10.40 5.62
N ASN A 144 10.07 -9.98 4.36
CA ASN A 144 10.58 -10.86 3.29
C ASN A 144 12.00 -11.36 3.59
N LEU A 145 12.89 -10.49 4.08
CA LEU A 145 14.24 -10.88 4.48
C LEU A 145 14.24 -11.88 5.65
N LEU A 146 13.41 -11.65 6.67
CA LEU A 146 13.26 -12.59 7.79
C LEU A 146 12.70 -13.93 7.32
N GLY A 147 11.75 -13.91 6.39
CA GLY A 147 11.24 -15.12 5.75
C GLY A 147 12.33 -15.89 4.99
N ALA A 148 13.16 -15.20 4.22
CA ALA A 148 14.28 -15.80 3.49
C ALA A 148 15.31 -16.43 4.44
N MET A 149 15.64 -15.75 5.54
CA MET A 149 16.53 -16.29 6.58
C MET A 149 15.94 -17.54 7.24
N GLY A 150 14.64 -17.50 7.57
CA GLY A 150 13.93 -18.67 8.10
C GLY A 150 13.97 -19.84 7.13
N THR A 151 13.62 -19.62 5.88
CA THR A 151 13.66 -20.64 4.82
C THR A 151 15.07 -21.24 4.64
N ALA A 152 16.12 -20.41 4.65
CA ALA A 152 17.51 -20.89 4.56
C ALA A 152 17.88 -21.80 5.74
N ASN A 153 17.48 -21.41 6.95
CA ASN A 153 17.70 -22.23 8.15
C ASN A 153 16.94 -23.56 8.07
N ASP A 154 15.71 -23.57 7.60
CA ASP A 154 14.90 -24.77 7.48
C ASP A 154 15.43 -25.73 6.41
N ILE A 155 15.88 -25.21 5.26
CA ILE A 155 16.60 -25.97 4.22
C ILE A 155 17.82 -26.68 4.83
N THR A 156 18.60 -25.96 5.61
CA THR A 156 19.81 -26.51 6.26
C THR A 156 19.47 -27.59 7.28
N LYS A 157 18.49 -27.33 8.17
CA LYS A 157 18.06 -28.27 9.22
C LYS A 157 17.45 -29.55 8.66
N ALA A 158 16.68 -29.42 7.58
CA ALA A 158 16.03 -30.55 6.91
C ALA A 158 16.97 -31.30 5.95
N ASN A 159 18.23 -30.84 5.81
CA ASN A 159 19.22 -31.38 4.86
C ASN A 159 18.67 -31.49 3.43
N ILE A 160 17.94 -30.48 2.98
CA ILE A 160 17.39 -30.39 1.63
C ILE A 160 18.48 -29.85 0.70
N ASP A 161 18.69 -30.50 -0.46
CA ASP A 161 19.62 -29.99 -1.47
C ASP A 161 19.00 -28.84 -2.26
N ALA A 162 18.95 -27.68 -1.60
CA ALA A 162 18.42 -26.45 -2.12
C ALA A 162 19.25 -25.25 -1.64
N LYS A 163 19.26 -24.18 -2.42
CA LYS A 163 19.91 -22.91 -2.07
C LYS A 163 19.04 -21.73 -2.47
N ILE A 164 18.88 -20.76 -1.58
CA ILE A 164 18.29 -19.48 -1.95
C ILE A 164 19.27 -18.80 -2.91
N PHE A 165 18.78 -18.52 -4.10
CA PHE A 165 19.56 -17.96 -5.20
C PHE A 165 19.39 -16.44 -5.31
N MET A 166 18.16 -15.93 -5.11
CA MET A 166 17.86 -14.53 -5.33
C MET A 166 16.61 -14.10 -4.52
N LEU A 167 16.59 -12.83 -4.15
CA LEU A 167 15.40 -12.15 -3.67
C LEU A 167 14.96 -11.15 -4.73
N VAL A 168 13.71 -11.26 -5.19
CA VAL A 168 13.13 -10.37 -6.22
C VAL A 168 11.86 -9.75 -5.67
N HIS A 169 11.92 -8.48 -5.32
CA HIS A 169 10.82 -7.75 -4.68
C HIS A 169 10.32 -8.45 -3.40
N ASP A 170 9.18 -9.11 -3.48
CA ASP A 170 8.51 -9.86 -2.41
C ASP A 170 8.64 -11.38 -2.56
N SER A 171 9.44 -11.83 -3.51
CA SER A 171 9.62 -13.25 -3.83
C SER A 171 11.00 -13.75 -3.42
N ILE A 172 11.04 -14.98 -2.91
CA ILE A 172 12.26 -15.74 -2.61
C ILE A 172 12.41 -16.80 -3.70
N VAL A 173 13.52 -16.76 -4.42
CA VAL A 173 13.86 -17.74 -5.47
C VAL A 173 14.91 -18.71 -4.97
N ALA A 174 14.61 -20.00 -5.05
CA ALA A 174 15.53 -21.06 -4.65
C ALA A 174 15.81 -22.02 -5.81
N LEU A 175 17.03 -22.52 -5.87
CA LEU A 175 17.42 -23.67 -6.67
C LEU A 175 17.22 -24.92 -5.83
N VAL A 176 16.51 -25.89 -6.36
CA VAL A 176 16.23 -27.17 -5.69
C VAL A 176 16.67 -28.28 -6.63
N LYS A 177 17.38 -29.27 -6.11
CA LYS A 177 17.70 -30.46 -6.85
C LYS A 177 16.48 -31.33 -6.97
N GLU A 178 16.17 -31.80 -8.19
CA GLU A 178 15.10 -32.79 -8.47
C GLU A 178 15.41 -34.16 -7.87
#